data_a4db2f788b67acb2632d7031f173ca1e
#
_entry.id   a4db2f788b67acb2632d7031f173ca1e
#
_cell.length_a   1.000
_cell.length_b   1.000
_cell.length_c   1.000
_cell.angle_alpha   90.00
_cell.angle_beta   90.00
_cell.angle_gamma   90.00
#
_symmetry.space_group_name_H-M   'P 1'
#
loop_
_entity.id
_entity.type
_entity.pdbx_description
1 polymer ?
#
loop_
_entity_poly.entity_id
_entity_poly.type
_entity_poly.pdbx_seq_one_letter_code
_entity_poly.pdbx_strand_id
1 'polypeptide(L)'
;MIAKLKMPCSCLVSGLLGMILGGQAVSVAQGAKLSQSYPAHLPYSFGNFVWWSDDELRLLLKERIPGLGDEIPTTTAGEGRMRDALKALLKEKGVTAEIQSQEPSYSAFGAQRDPEVPAPSIQFSIMDPQILLDRVELKVEPVGLASLMQSESPWGEGRAYSAFGDWFIRSRIKNVLSQKGYLGTQVQVQHPTFRKDGSRVLVNLEVTVNAGPQYHVSAISVEGGPLLKDRDLSPLFGMKVGDVPGRFALGGLAGKLRDFYLHYGYADVEVENLPILDRERALVAYRLSVIPGPVYHLRTLIVQNLNFEQEGKARELLGMKPGDIYLDEAINGLYRKIADEPMLKGYHFSYGPKKDQAASQIDLTLDFYKEGNESSVTIK
;
A
#
# COMPACT_ATOMS: atom_id res chain seq x y z
N MET A 1 15.87 -47.02 -2.61
CA MET A 1 15.33 -46.61 -3.93
C MET A 1 14.70 -45.23 -3.77
N ILE A 2 15.45 -44.18 -4.08
CA ILE A 2 15.05 -42.79 -3.90
C ILE A 2 14.89 -42.22 -5.30
N ALA A 3 13.67 -41.90 -5.67
CA ALA A 3 13.33 -41.25 -6.96
C ALA A 3 13.53 -39.74 -6.84
N LYS A 4 14.50 -39.21 -7.58
CA LYS A 4 14.72 -37.78 -7.77
C LYS A 4 13.73 -37.29 -8.82
N LEU A 5 12.78 -36.42 -8.45
CA LEU A 5 12.04 -35.60 -9.39
C LEU A 5 12.82 -34.31 -9.66
N LYS A 6 13.27 -34.15 -10.86
CA LYS A 6 13.79 -32.87 -11.43
C LYS A 6 12.58 -32.08 -11.90
N MET A 7 12.40 -30.86 -11.39
CA MET A 7 11.54 -29.84 -12.03
C MET A 7 12.41 -28.85 -12.80
N PRO A 8 12.00 -28.43 -14.00
CA PRO A 8 12.73 -27.44 -14.77
C PRO A 8 12.43 -26.03 -14.27
N CYS A 9 13.48 -25.27 -14.10
CA CYS A 9 13.45 -23.81 -13.88
C CYS A 9 13.00 -23.13 -15.17
N SER A 10 11.86 -22.45 -15.15
CA SER A 10 11.48 -21.49 -16.17
C SER A 10 11.31 -20.15 -15.49
N CYS A 11 12.29 -19.26 -15.69
CA CYS A 11 12.27 -17.88 -15.27
C CYS A 11 11.27 -17.09 -16.10
N LEU A 12 10.29 -16.49 -15.48
CA LEU A 12 9.64 -15.28 -15.97
C LEU A 12 9.53 -14.31 -14.80
N VAL A 13 10.46 -13.35 -14.81
CA VAL A 13 10.46 -12.19 -13.92
C VAL A 13 9.46 -11.21 -14.51
N SER A 14 8.26 -11.17 -13.94
CA SER A 14 7.35 -10.03 -14.09
C SER A 14 7.14 -9.46 -12.68
N GLY A 15 7.76 -8.31 -12.44
CA GLY A 15 7.66 -7.61 -11.17
C GLY A 15 6.23 -7.12 -10.93
N LEU A 16 5.53 -7.74 -10.00
CA LEU A 16 4.35 -7.21 -9.36
C LEU A 16 4.67 -7.09 -7.88
N LEU A 17 5.03 -5.88 -7.45
CA LEU A 17 5.04 -5.53 -6.03
C LEU A 17 3.58 -5.33 -5.60
N GLY A 18 2.90 -6.42 -5.27
CA GLY A 18 1.63 -6.38 -4.59
C GLY A 18 1.86 -6.18 -3.10
N MET A 19 1.46 -5.04 -2.55
CA MET A 19 1.31 -4.88 -1.10
C MET A 19 0.25 -5.86 -0.61
N ILE A 20 0.68 -6.94 0.05
CA ILE A 20 -0.21 -7.79 0.83
C ILE A 20 -0.26 -7.18 2.23
N LEU A 21 -1.13 -6.21 2.43
CA LEU A 21 -1.77 -5.98 3.72
C LEU A 21 -2.89 -7.00 3.80
N GLY A 22 -2.87 -7.83 4.84
CA GLY A 22 -3.77 -8.95 5.00
C GLY A 22 -5.24 -8.56 4.89
N GLY A 23 -5.95 -9.25 4.01
CA GLY A 23 -7.39 -9.17 3.86
C GLY A 23 -7.81 -8.45 2.58
N GLN A 24 -8.13 -9.22 1.55
CA GLN A 24 -8.83 -8.90 0.32
C GLN A 24 -8.12 -7.86 -0.59
N ALA A 25 -7.66 -8.36 -1.73
CA ALA A 25 -7.30 -7.54 -2.87
C ALA A 25 -8.53 -6.74 -3.32
N VAL A 26 -8.63 -5.49 -2.92
CA VAL A 26 -9.52 -4.53 -3.55
C VAL A 26 -8.87 -4.23 -4.90
N SER A 27 -9.38 -4.82 -5.95
CA SER A 27 -9.14 -4.37 -7.32
C SER A 27 -9.65 -2.92 -7.40
N VAL A 28 -8.72 -1.97 -7.30
CA VAL A 28 -9.03 -0.56 -7.58
C VAL A 28 -9.38 -0.49 -9.05
N ALA A 29 -10.66 -0.34 -9.34
CA ALA A 29 -11.14 -0.05 -10.67
C ALA A 29 -10.39 1.17 -11.20
N GLN A 30 -9.64 1.01 -12.29
CA GLN A 30 -9.12 2.10 -13.10
C GLN A 30 -10.32 2.77 -13.80
N GLY A 31 -11.05 3.57 -13.04
CA GLY A 31 -12.16 4.38 -13.52
C GLY A 31 -11.77 5.84 -13.53
N ALA A 32 -11.90 6.46 -14.70
CA ALA A 32 -11.68 7.85 -15.04
C ALA A 32 -10.20 8.27 -15.13
N LYS A 33 -9.66 8.26 -16.33
CA LYS A 33 -8.61 9.19 -16.75
C LYS A 33 -9.16 10.62 -16.63
N LEU A 34 -9.12 11.20 -15.44
CA LEU A 34 -8.91 12.61 -15.34
C LEU A 34 -7.57 12.85 -16.05
N SER A 35 -7.54 13.74 -17.04
CA SER A 35 -6.32 14.21 -17.69
C SER A 35 -5.54 15.10 -16.69
N GLN A 36 -5.11 14.53 -15.58
CA GLN A 36 -4.13 15.15 -14.72
C GLN A 36 -2.79 14.86 -15.38
N SER A 37 -2.20 15.90 -15.95
CA SER A 37 -0.85 15.84 -16.47
C SER A 37 0.10 15.41 -15.37
N TYR A 38 0.94 14.44 -15.66
CA TYR A 38 2.03 14.04 -14.78
C TYR A 38 2.85 15.30 -14.42
N PRO A 39 3.30 15.48 -13.18
CA PRO A 39 4.06 16.67 -12.82
C PRO A 39 5.28 16.83 -13.73
N ALA A 40 5.51 18.04 -14.23
CA ALA A 40 6.64 18.32 -15.11
C ALA A 40 8.00 18.15 -14.43
N HIS A 41 8.03 18.23 -13.09
CA HIS A 41 9.19 18.01 -12.24
C HIS A 41 8.79 17.14 -11.07
N LEU A 42 9.71 16.27 -10.64
CA LEU A 42 9.56 15.42 -9.47
C LEU A 42 10.84 15.40 -8.64
N PRO A 43 10.71 15.23 -7.31
CA PRO A 43 11.83 14.87 -6.47
C PRO A 43 12.52 13.61 -6.97
N TYR A 44 13.78 13.44 -6.62
CA TYR A 44 14.53 12.24 -6.95
C TYR A 44 15.08 11.55 -5.70
N SER A 45 15.26 10.24 -5.79
CA SER A 45 15.76 9.38 -4.73
C SER A 45 16.69 8.31 -5.27
N PHE A 46 17.47 7.69 -4.38
CA PHE A 46 18.45 6.70 -4.74
C PHE A 46 18.10 5.35 -4.12
N GLY A 47 18.17 4.28 -4.92
CA GLY A 47 17.72 2.95 -4.51
C GLY A 47 18.78 2.14 -3.75
N ASN A 48 20.01 2.08 -4.27
CA ASN A 48 21.04 1.16 -3.78
C ASN A 48 22.47 1.65 -3.96
N PHE A 49 22.69 2.95 -3.81
CA PHE A 49 24.00 3.59 -3.94
C PHE A 49 24.78 3.52 -2.61
N VAL A 50 25.29 2.35 -2.26
CA VAL A 50 25.90 2.05 -0.95
C VAL A 50 27.25 2.73 -0.67
N TRP A 51 27.83 3.44 -1.64
CA TRP A 51 29.11 4.16 -1.53
C TRP A 51 29.00 5.52 -0.85
N TRP A 52 27.78 6.06 -0.75
CA TRP A 52 27.50 7.38 -0.21
C TRP A 52 26.16 7.36 0.56
N SER A 53 26.04 8.24 1.53
CA SER A 53 24.71 8.62 2.03
C SER A 53 23.95 9.42 0.96
N ASP A 54 22.63 9.50 1.09
CA ASP A 54 21.80 10.27 0.16
C ASP A 54 22.22 11.74 0.11
N ASP A 55 22.56 12.35 1.26
CA ASP A 55 22.99 13.73 1.35
C ASP A 55 24.33 13.97 0.65
N GLU A 56 25.32 13.07 0.87
CA GLU A 56 26.60 13.14 0.18
C GLU A 56 26.44 13.01 -1.33
N LEU A 57 25.60 12.06 -1.78
CA LEU A 57 25.37 11.84 -3.20
C LEU A 57 24.67 13.03 -3.85
N ARG A 58 23.72 13.67 -3.15
CA ARG A 58 23.07 14.93 -3.60
C ARG A 58 24.06 16.06 -3.76
N LEU A 59 24.97 16.24 -2.81
CA LEU A 59 26.01 17.25 -2.90
C LEU A 59 26.91 17.03 -4.10
N LEU A 60 27.41 15.82 -4.30
CA LEU A 60 28.26 15.46 -5.44
C LEU A 60 27.56 15.66 -6.79
N LEU A 61 26.26 15.40 -6.85
CA LEU A 61 25.47 15.63 -8.06
C LEU A 61 25.25 17.13 -8.33
N LYS A 62 25.00 17.94 -7.31
CA LYS A 62 24.89 19.40 -7.45
C LYS A 62 26.18 20.05 -7.97
N GLU A 63 27.33 19.50 -7.62
CA GLU A 63 28.64 19.95 -8.16
C GLU A 63 28.79 19.57 -9.66
N ARG A 64 28.20 18.47 -10.11
CA ARG A 64 28.36 17.95 -11.47
C ARG A 64 27.29 18.42 -12.46
N ILE A 65 26.10 18.69 -11.96
CA ILE A 65 24.96 19.12 -12.78
C ILE A 65 24.61 20.56 -12.41
N PRO A 66 25.08 21.56 -13.20
CA PRO A 66 24.79 22.96 -12.95
C PRO A 66 23.27 23.21 -12.86
N GLY A 67 22.85 23.87 -11.77
CA GLY A 67 21.45 24.20 -11.55
C GLY A 67 20.57 23.04 -11.07
N LEU A 68 21.14 21.90 -10.65
CA LEU A 68 20.38 20.81 -10.06
C LEU A 68 19.72 21.27 -8.75
N GLY A 69 18.37 21.28 -8.75
CA GLY A 69 17.54 21.53 -7.58
C GLY A 69 17.20 20.22 -6.83
N ASP A 70 16.17 20.30 -6.01
CA ASP A 70 15.64 19.13 -5.29
C ASP A 70 14.67 18.30 -6.15
N GLU A 71 14.31 18.82 -7.32
CA GLU A 71 13.47 18.17 -8.32
C GLU A 71 14.17 18.15 -9.68
N ILE A 72 13.83 17.16 -10.52
CA ILE A 72 14.29 17.06 -11.90
C ILE A 72 13.11 17.01 -12.86
N PRO A 73 13.29 17.45 -14.12
CA PRO A 73 12.27 17.29 -15.15
C PRO A 73 11.95 15.81 -15.40
N THR A 74 10.65 15.49 -15.50
CA THR A 74 10.14 14.16 -15.87
C THR A 74 10.28 13.94 -17.39
N THR A 75 11.50 14.06 -17.88
CA THR A 75 11.84 13.89 -19.30
C THR A 75 13.01 12.94 -19.44
N THR A 76 13.05 12.23 -20.55
CA THR A 76 14.17 11.32 -20.89
C THR A 76 15.53 12.04 -20.82
N ALA A 77 15.58 13.32 -21.19
CA ALA A 77 16.82 14.12 -21.13
C ALA A 77 17.20 14.51 -19.70
N GLY A 78 16.21 14.84 -18.83
CA GLY A 78 16.43 15.14 -17.42
C GLY A 78 16.97 13.93 -16.68
N GLU A 79 16.31 12.80 -16.81
CA GLU A 79 16.73 11.53 -16.21
C GLU A 79 18.07 11.04 -16.81
N GLY A 80 18.30 11.22 -18.10
CA GLY A 80 19.54 10.86 -18.79
C GLY A 80 20.75 11.57 -18.17
N ARG A 81 20.69 12.89 -17.98
CA ARG A 81 21.76 13.67 -17.31
C ARG A 81 22.06 13.16 -15.91
N MET A 82 21.03 12.79 -15.15
CA MET A 82 21.20 12.24 -13.81
C MET A 82 21.90 10.88 -13.87
N ARG A 83 21.45 9.96 -14.74
CA ARG A 83 22.11 8.65 -14.91
C ARG A 83 23.58 8.77 -15.32
N ASP A 84 23.90 9.68 -16.24
CA ASP A 84 25.28 9.88 -16.69
C ASP A 84 26.17 10.41 -15.57
N ALA A 85 25.69 11.37 -14.78
CA ALA A 85 26.42 11.88 -13.62
C ALA A 85 26.63 10.79 -12.54
N LEU A 86 25.63 9.98 -12.27
CA LEU A 86 25.73 8.86 -11.33
C LEU A 86 26.71 7.77 -11.82
N LYS A 87 26.69 7.45 -13.12
CA LYS A 87 27.67 6.53 -13.73
C LYS A 87 29.09 7.07 -13.61
N ALA A 88 29.29 8.37 -13.82
CA ALA A 88 30.60 9.01 -13.66
C ALA A 88 31.12 8.92 -12.22
N LEU A 89 30.25 9.17 -11.22
CA LEU A 89 30.60 9.03 -9.79
C LEU A 89 30.98 7.60 -9.43
N LEU A 90 30.24 6.61 -9.91
CA LEU A 90 30.55 5.19 -9.67
C LEU A 90 31.86 4.77 -10.34
N LYS A 91 32.15 5.29 -11.53
CA LYS A 91 33.42 5.04 -12.22
C LYS A 91 34.63 5.50 -11.42
N GLU A 92 34.52 6.63 -10.69
CA GLU A 92 35.58 7.12 -9.78
C GLU A 92 35.80 6.16 -8.59
N LYS A 93 34.79 5.43 -8.19
CA LYS A 93 34.88 4.33 -7.21
C LYS A 93 35.34 3.01 -7.84
N GLY A 94 35.70 2.99 -9.12
CA GLY A 94 36.09 1.78 -9.84
C GLY A 94 34.93 0.83 -10.08
N VAL A 95 33.70 1.37 -10.26
CA VAL A 95 32.49 0.60 -10.53
C VAL A 95 31.93 1.02 -11.89
N THR A 96 31.87 0.09 -12.83
CA THR A 96 31.11 0.24 -14.06
C THR A 96 29.68 -0.20 -13.78
N ALA A 97 28.71 0.69 -14.01
CA ALA A 97 27.33 0.42 -13.60
C ALA A 97 26.32 0.69 -14.72
N GLU A 98 25.28 -0.15 -14.74
CA GLU A 98 24.02 0.15 -15.42
C GLU A 98 23.02 0.71 -14.41
N ILE A 99 22.39 1.85 -14.77
CA ILE A 99 21.47 2.58 -13.89
C ILE A 99 20.13 2.73 -14.60
N GLN A 100 19.07 2.36 -13.89
CA GLN A 100 17.69 2.56 -14.30
C GLN A 100 17.05 3.68 -13.47
N SER A 101 16.17 4.46 -14.09
CA SER A 101 15.23 5.36 -13.41
C SER A 101 13.84 4.74 -13.44
N GLN A 102 13.10 4.89 -12.34
CA GLN A 102 11.73 4.46 -12.22
C GLN A 102 10.89 5.62 -11.70
N GLU A 103 9.88 6.00 -12.47
CA GLU A 103 8.91 6.99 -12.04
C GLU A 103 7.94 6.38 -11.00
N PRO A 104 7.41 7.19 -10.06
CA PRO A 104 6.42 6.72 -9.11
C PRO A 104 5.12 6.37 -9.82
N SER A 105 4.39 5.36 -9.31
CA SER A 105 3.06 5.05 -9.84
C SER A 105 2.10 6.22 -9.63
N TYR A 106 1.16 6.43 -10.55
CA TYR A 106 0.18 7.51 -10.46
C TYR A 106 -0.65 7.46 -9.16
N SER A 107 -0.97 6.27 -8.67
CA SER A 107 -1.66 6.05 -7.39
C SER A 107 -0.91 6.59 -6.17
N ALA A 108 0.41 6.81 -6.28
CA ALA A 108 1.21 7.37 -5.20
C ALA A 108 0.91 8.85 -4.91
N PHE A 109 0.27 9.59 -5.84
CA PHE A 109 -0.03 11.01 -5.69
C PHE A 109 -1.38 11.30 -5.02
N GLY A 110 -2.31 10.35 -5.01
CA GLY A 110 -3.69 10.53 -4.54
C GLY A 110 -4.01 9.96 -3.16
N ALA A 111 -3.12 9.21 -2.56
CA ALA A 111 -3.35 8.63 -1.24
C ALA A 111 -3.13 9.65 -0.13
N GLN A 112 -4.03 9.70 0.85
CA GLN A 112 -3.79 10.41 2.12
C GLN A 112 -2.53 9.80 2.76
N ARG A 113 -1.47 10.60 2.90
CA ARG A 113 -0.13 10.06 3.19
C ARG A 113 0.09 9.91 4.68
N ASP A 114 0.47 8.70 5.07
CA ASP A 114 1.26 8.51 6.28
C ASP A 114 2.54 9.37 6.16
N PRO A 115 2.82 10.30 7.10
CA PRO A 115 4.01 11.16 7.04
C PRO A 115 5.33 10.37 7.00
N GLU A 116 5.34 9.09 7.36
CA GLU A 116 6.52 8.22 7.26
C GLU A 116 6.72 7.63 5.85
N VAL A 117 5.71 7.70 4.96
CA VAL A 117 5.85 7.23 3.58
C VAL A 117 6.63 8.24 2.76
N PRO A 118 7.73 7.85 2.10
CA PRO A 118 8.51 8.76 1.26
C PRO A 118 7.63 9.42 0.19
N ALA A 119 7.90 10.70 -0.07
CA ALA A 119 7.21 11.41 -1.15
C ALA A 119 7.46 10.72 -2.50
N PRO A 120 6.48 10.73 -3.44
CA PRO A 120 6.69 10.22 -4.78
C PRO A 120 7.91 10.90 -5.41
N SER A 121 8.83 10.10 -5.92
CA SER A 121 10.08 10.56 -6.49
C SER A 121 10.50 9.67 -7.65
N ILE A 122 11.28 10.21 -8.58
CA ILE A 122 11.97 9.40 -9.58
C ILE A 122 13.10 8.66 -8.86
N GLN A 123 13.02 7.34 -8.81
CA GLN A 123 14.02 6.51 -8.14
C GLN A 123 15.09 6.06 -9.13
N PHE A 124 16.35 6.33 -8.81
CA PHE A 124 17.51 5.80 -9.53
C PHE A 124 18.07 4.58 -8.82
N SER A 125 18.31 3.50 -9.57
CA SER A 125 18.83 2.25 -9.02
C SER A 125 19.89 1.65 -9.93
N ILE A 126 20.92 1.06 -9.32
CA ILE A 126 21.95 0.30 -10.02
C ILE A 126 21.38 -1.09 -10.33
N MET A 127 21.39 -1.45 -11.60
CA MET A 127 20.94 -2.76 -12.09
C MET A 127 22.10 -3.75 -12.22
N ASP A 128 23.26 -3.25 -12.62
CA ASP A 128 24.53 -3.98 -12.65
C ASP A 128 25.65 -3.06 -12.15
N PRO A 129 26.53 -3.51 -11.23
CA PRO A 129 26.57 -4.81 -10.57
C PRO A 129 25.34 -5.07 -9.66
N GLN A 130 25.05 -6.35 -9.42
CA GLN A 130 24.00 -6.72 -8.45
C GLN A 130 24.41 -6.30 -7.04
N ILE A 131 23.55 -5.55 -6.37
CA ILE A 131 23.70 -5.14 -4.98
C ILE A 131 22.79 -6.04 -4.14
N LEU A 132 23.37 -6.92 -3.33
CA LEU A 132 22.64 -7.96 -2.60
C LEU A 132 22.88 -7.85 -1.11
N LEU A 133 21.87 -8.19 -0.33
CA LEU A 133 22.02 -8.37 1.12
C LEU A 133 22.87 -9.60 1.41
N ASP A 134 23.92 -9.43 2.20
CA ASP A 134 24.76 -10.48 2.74
C ASP A 134 24.33 -10.85 4.17
N ARG A 135 24.17 -9.83 5.01
CA ARG A 135 23.76 -9.99 6.40
C ARG A 135 22.92 -8.82 6.89
N VAL A 136 21.90 -9.14 7.70
CA VAL A 136 21.14 -8.14 8.47
C VAL A 136 21.29 -8.48 9.95
N GLU A 137 21.96 -7.61 10.69
CA GLU A 137 22.13 -7.74 12.14
C GLU A 137 21.05 -6.90 12.84
N LEU A 138 20.21 -7.57 13.63
CA LEU A 138 19.15 -6.94 14.39
C LEU A 138 19.56 -6.83 15.87
N LYS A 139 19.68 -5.61 16.37
CA LYS A 139 19.84 -5.28 17.79
C LYS A 139 18.49 -4.84 18.35
N VAL A 140 17.82 -5.69 19.11
CA VAL A 140 16.45 -5.49 19.57
C VAL A 140 16.39 -5.34 21.08
N GLU A 141 15.74 -4.28 21.54
CA GLU A 141 15.44 -4.04 22.94
C GLU A 141 13.90 -3.94 23.15
N PRO A 142 13.32 -4.71 24.08
CA PRO A 142 13.95 -5.73 24.93
C PRO A 142 14.35 -7.01 24.15
N VAL A 143 15.41 -7.66 24.58
CA VAL A 143 16.02 -8.84 23.91
C VAL A 143 15.02 -9.96 23.64
N GLY A 144 13.99 -10.12 24.48
CA GLY A 144 12.93 -11.12 24.29
C GLY A 144 12.15 -11.02 22.97
N LEU A 145 12.23 -9.88 22.26
CA LEU A 145 11.57 -9.68 20.97
C LEU A 145 12.45 -10.06 19.77
N ALA A 146 13.72 -10.37 19.98
CA ALA A 146 14.64 -10.67 18.87
C ALA A 146 14.21 -11.89 18.06
N SER A 147 13.76 -12.97 18.72
CA SER A 147 13.28 -14.18 18.04
C SER A 147 12.02 -13.93 17.20
N LEU A 148 11.11 -13.09 17.68
CA LEU A 148 9.93 -12.66 16.93
C LEU A 148 10.35 -11.91 15.67
N MET A 149 11.30 -10.99 15.79
CA MET A 149 11.79 -10.23 14.64
C MET A 149 12.47 -11.12 13.61
N GLN A 150 13.23 -12.11 14.02
CA GLN A 150 13.88 -13.06 13.10
C GLN A 150 12.86 -13.92 12.34
N SER A 151 11.83 -14.43 13.01
CA SER A 151 10.80 -15.27 12.37
C SER A 151 9.92 -14.51 11.37
N GLU A 152 9.72 -13.23 11.59
CA GLU A 152 8.89 -12.36 10.75
C GLU A 152 9.69 -11.58 9.69
N SER A 153 11.01 -11.79 9.64
CA SER A 153 11.92 -11.05 8.75
C SER A 153 11.88 -11.55 7.32
N PRO A 154 11.47 -10.72 6.35
CA PRO A 154 11.48 -11.08 4.93
C PRO A 154 12.88 -10.92 4.29
N TRP A 155 13.86 -10.37 5.01
CA TRP A 155 15.20 -10.11 4.52
C TRP A 155 16.06 -11.34 4.70
N GLY A 156 16.19 -12.11 3.63
CA GLY A 156 17.14 -13.24 3.54
C GLY A 156 18.40 -12.82 2.79
N GLU A 157 19.50 -13.51 3.09
CA GLU A 157 20.72 -13.42 2.31
C GLU A 157 20.47 -13.63 0.81
N GLY A 158 21.17 -12.86 -0.03
CA GLY A 158 21.05 -12.93 -1.48
C GLY A 158 19.89 -12.16 -2.10
N ARG A 159 19.06 -11.45 -1.32
CA ARG A 159 18.04 -10.58 -1.87
C ARG A 159 18.63 -9.25 -2.35
N ALA A 160 18.05 -8.68 -3.40
CA ALA A 160 18.43 -7.36 -3.87
C ALA A 160 18.29 -6.31 -2.74
N TYR A 161 19.36 -5.55 -2.52
CA TYR A 161 19.34 -4.42 -1.61
C TYR A 161 18.78 -3.19 -2.31
N SER A 162 18.00 -2.42 -1.59
CA SER A 162 17.48 -1.13 -2.04
C SER A 162 17.29 -0.23 -0.81
N ALA A 163 17.65 1.04 -0.90
CA ALA A 163 17.42 2.01 0.19
C ALA A 163 15.92 2.27 0.44
N PHE A 164 15.06 2.04 -0.54
CA PHE A 164 13.62 1.89 -0.31
C PHE A 164 13.34 0.72 0.64
N GLY A 165 14.24 -0.27 0.67
CA GLY A 165 14.27 -1.35 1.66
C GLY A 165 14.41 -0.85 3.09
N ASP A 166 15.12 0.26 3.36
CA ASP A 166 15.27 0.81 4.72
C ASP A 166 13.92 1.29 5.27
N TRP A 167 13.13 2.00 4.46
CA TRP A 167 11.77 2.34 4.83
C TRP A 167 10.92 1.08 5.01
N PHE A 168 11.03 0.11 4.10
CA PHE A 168 10.30 -1.16 4.18
C PHE A 168 10.67 -1.94 5.44
N ILE A 169 11.96 -2.01 5.80
CA ILE A 169 12.46 -2.64 7.02
C ILE A 169 11.84 -1.95 8.25
N ARG A 170 11.93 -0.61 8.33
CA ARG A 170 11.36 0.16 9.44
C ARG A 170 9.86 -0.05 9.56
N SER A 171 9.14 0.08 8.46
CA SER A 171 7.69 -0.08 8.41
C SER A 171 7.27 -1.50 8.81
N ARG A 172 7.97 -2.52 8.32
CA ARG A 172 7.70 -3.92 8.65
C ARG A 172 7.92 -4.20 10.13
N ILE A 173 9.05 -3.76 10.69
CA ILE A 173 9.37 -3.92 12.12
C ILE A 173 8.30 -3.22 12.97
N LYS A 174 8.00 -1.95 12.68
CA LYS A 174 6.97 -1.18 13.40
C LYS A 174 5.60 -1.88 13.32
N ASN A 175 5.23 -2.39 12.14
CA ASN A 175 3.97 -3.10 11.97
C ASN A 175 3.90 -4.37 12.83
N VAL A 176 4.94 -5.22 12.80
CA VAL A 176 4.99 -6.45 13.60
C VAL A 176 4.91 -6.13 15.10
N LEU A 177 5.67 -5.13 15.56
CA LEU A 177 5.69 -4.74 16.98
C LEU A 177 4.41 -4.05 17.41
N SER A 178 3.80 -3.22 16.55
CA SER A 178 2.51 -2.60 16.85
C SER A 178 1.39 -3.62 17.02
N GLN A 179 1.42 -4.73 16.26
CA GLN A 179 0.48 -5.85 16.43
C GLN A 179 0.61 -6.54 17.80
N LYS A 180 1.72 -6.32 18.49
CA LYS A 180 1.99 -6.80 19.85
C LYS A 180 1.86 -5.69 20.90
N GLY A 181 1.34 -4.51 20.50
CA GLY A 181 1.11 -3.39 21.39
C GLY A 181 2.32 -2.46 21.62
N TYR A 182 3.41 -2.62 20.90
CA TYR A 182 4.57 -1.73 20.99
C TYR A 182 4.40 -0.56 20.02
N LEU A 183 3.60 0.44 20.40
CA LEU A 183 3.19 1.54 19.52
C LEU A 183 4.25 2.66 19.42
N GLY A 184 5.19 2.70 20.35
CA GLY A 184 6.26 3.71 20.40
C GLY A 184 7.57 3.27 19.78
N THR A 185 7.57 2.19 18.99
CA THR A 185 8.78 1.59 18.42
C THR A 185 9.60 2.55 17.59
N GLN A 186 10.89 2.65 17.93
CA GLN A 186 11.90 3.37 17.15
C GLN A 186 12.79 2.37 16.44
N VAL A 187 13.03 2.61 15.15
CA VAL A 187 13.88 1.76 14.30
C VAL A 187 14.90 2.64 13.61
N GLN A 188 16.17 2.32 13.79
CA GLN A 188 17.28 2.98 13.13
C GLN A 188 17.99 1.97 12.23
N VAL A 189 18.09 2.26 10.95
CA VAL A 189 18.90 1.51 9.99
C VAL A 189 20.16 2.32 9.77
N GLN A 190 21.33 1.74 10.08
CA GLN A 190 22.60 2.40 9.88
C GLN A 190 22.99 2.37 8.41
N HIS A 191 23.86 3.31 8.01
CA HIS A 191 24.42 3.30 6.65
C HIS A 191 25.08 1.93 6.39
N PRO A 192 24.79 1.28 5.25
CA PRO A 192 25.26 -0.08 4.98
C PRO A 192 26.78 -0.13 4.86
N THR A 193 27.37 -1.20 5.39
CA THR A 193 28.72 -1.61 5.03
C THR A 193 28.66 -2.60 3.86
N PHE A 194 29.69 -2.62 3.02
CA PHE A 194 29.66 -3.49 1.85
C PHE A 194 31.04 -4.03 1.50
N ARG A 195 31.06 -5.13 0.74
CA ARG A 195 32.26 -5.69 0.12
C ARG A 195 31.98 -6.08 -1.33
N LYS A 196 33.02 -6.04 -2.15
CA LYS A 196 32.93 -6.55 -3.53
C LYS A 196 33.14 -8.07 -3.52
N ASP A 197 32.35 -8.79 -4.32
CA ASP A 197 32.44 -10.22 -4.53
C ASP A 197 32.26 -10.54 -6.03
N GLY A 198 33.36 -10.56 -6.75
CA GLY A 198 33.34 -10.64 -8.21
C GLY A 198 32.58 -9.50 -8.85
N SER A 199 31.50 -9.84 -9.57
CA SER A 199 30.58 -8.89 -10.22
C SER A 199 29.44 -8.43 -9.31
N ARG A 200 29.48 -8.75 -8.00
CA ARG A 200 28.42 -8.40 -7.04
C ARG A 200 28.96 -7.49 -5.97
N VAL A 201 28.05 -6.78 -5.33
CA VAL A 201 28.32 -6.02 -4.11
C VAL A 201 27.44 -6.59 -3.01
N LEU A 202 28.07 -7.06 -1.95
CA LEU A 202 27.41 -7.68 -0.82
C LEU A 202 27.31 -6.68 0.33
N VAL A 203 26.10 -6.47 0.85
CA VAL A 203 25.73 -5.41 1.77
C VAL A 203 25.37 -5.99 3.12
N ASN A 204 25.97 -5.45 4.18
CA ASN A 204 25.60 -5.74 5.56
C ASN A 204 24.85 -4.55 6.14
N LEU A 205 23.71 -4.82 6.76
CA LEU A 205 22.90 -3.83 7.47
C LEU A 205 22.95 -4.09 8.98
N GLU A 206 23.06 -3.02 9.73
CA GLU A 206 22.82 -3.02 11.17
C GLU A 206 21.51 -2.25 11.45
N VAL A 207 20.59 -2.91 12.12
CA VAL A 207 19.28 -2.36 12.45
C VAL A 207 19.10 -2.37 13.96
N THR A 208 19.00 -1.21 14.57
CA THR A 208 18.71 -1.05 15.99
C THR A 208 17.22 -0.80 16.19
N VAL A 209 16.60 -1.60 17.04
CA VAL A 209 15.19 -1.56 17.35
C VAL A 209 15.00 -1.33 18.85
N ASN A 210 14.39 -0.20 19.20
CA ASN A 210 13.88 0.05 20.54
C ASN A 210 12.36 -0.03 20.50
N ALA A 211 11.79 -1.12 21.00
CA ALA A 211 10.36 -1.34 20.99
C ALA A 211 9.61 -0.39 21.93
N GLY A 212 10.28 0.12 22.97
CA GLY A 212 9.63 0.86 24.05
C GLY A 212 8.72 -0.02 24.92
N PRO A 213 7.82 0.57 25.69
CA PRO A 213 6.87 -0.16 26.51
C PRO A 213 5.75 -0.78 25.68
N GLN A 214 5.17 -1.87 26.18
CA GLN A 214 3.93 -2.42 25.64
C GLN A 214 2.76 -1.59 26.17
N TYR A 215 1.95 -1.07 25.26
CA TYR A 215 0.81 -0.20 25.57
C TYR A 215 -0.44 -1.01 25.89
N HIS A 216 -1.32 -0.41 26.70
CA HIS A 216 -2.66 -0.90 26.99
C HIS A 216 -3.71 0.15 26.65
N VAL A 217 -4.88 -0.28 26.20
CA VAL A 217 -5.98 0.62 25.85
C VAL A 217 -6.52 1.29 27.10
N SER A 218 -6.51 2.61 27.15
CA SER A 218 -7.10 3.40 28.24
C SER A 218 -8.52 3.87 27.94
N ALA A 219 -8.80 4.18 26.65
CA ALA A 219 -10.12 4.61 26.20
C ALA A 219 -10.30 4.36 24.71
N ILE A 220 -11.56 4.18 24.30
CA ILE A 220 -11.98 4.24 22.88
C ILE A 220 -13.18 5.16 22.85
N SER A 221 -13.06 6.29 22.16
CA SER A 221 -14.14 7.25 21.97
C SER A 221 -14.45 7.43 20.51
N VAL A 222 -15.73 7.60 20.19
CA VAL A 222 -16.19 7.89 18.83
C VAL A 222 -17.01 9.16 18.87
N GLU A 223 -16.66 10.11 18.03
CA GLU A 223 -17.31 11.40 17.90
C GLU A 223 -17.93 11.52 16.49
N GLY A 224 -19.09 12.19 16.43
CA GLY A 224 -19.84 12.38 15.18
C GLY A 224 -20.64 11.16 14.74
N GLY A 225 -21.47 11.37 13.73
CA GLY A 225 -22.30 10.34 13.10
C GLY A 225 -23.58 9.93 13.86
N PRO A 226 -24.70 9.84 13.15
CA PRO A 226 -26.02 9.64 13.76
C PRO A 226 -26.25 8.22 14.28
N LEU A 227 -25.50 7.23 13.76
CA LEU A 227 -25.73 5.81 14.08
C LEU A 227 -25.13 5.35 15.41
N LEU A 228 -24.26 6.16 16.03
CA LEU A 228 -23.40 5.74 17.14
C LEU A 228 -23.90 6.22 18.50
N LYS A 229 -24.91 7.08 18.52
CA LYS A 229 -25.44 7.64 19.77
C LYS A 229 -25.93 6.51 20.67
N ASP A 230 -25.39 6.49 21.89
CA ASP A 230 -25.77 5.56 22.97
C ASP A 230 -25.53 4.06 22.67
N ARG A 231 -24.66 3.71 21.69
CA ARG A 231 -24.30 2.33 21.36
C ARG A 231 -23.01 1.88 22.01
N ASP A 232 -23.00 0.68 22.56
CA ASP A 232 -21.75 -0.01 22.92
C ASP A 232 -21.05 -0.50 21.64
N LEU A 233 -19.89 0.09 21.36
CA LEU A 233 -19.07 -0.23 20.17
C LEU A 233 -18.00 -1.30 20.44
N SER A 234 -17.89 -1.77 21.69
CA SER A 234 -16.89 -2.78 22.05
C SER A 234 -16.99 -4.06 21.21
N PRO A 235 -18.22 -4.58 20.88
CA PRO A 235 -18.33 -5.71 19.99
C PRO A 235 -17.83 -5.45 18.55
N LEU A 236 -18.04 -4.22 18.04
CA LEU A 236 -17.57 -3.81 16.71
C LEU A 236 -16.05 -3.81 16.66
N PHE A 237 -15.42 -3.26 17.68
CA PHE A 237 -13.96 -3.14 17.71
C PHE A 237 -13.25 -4.44 18.08
N GLY A 238 -13.89 -5.32 18.85
CA GLY A 238 -13.29 -6.55 19.39
C GLY A 238 -12.10 -6.25 20.29
N MET A 239 -12.12 -5.10 20.97
CA MET A 239 -11.08 -4.60 21.84
C MET A 239 -11.74 -3.74 22.93
N LYS A 240 -11.27 -3.81 24.16
CA LYS A 240 -11.80 -3.07 25.32
C LYS A 240 -10.67 -2.39 26.09
N VAL A 241 -11.05 -1.53 27.02
CA VAL A 241 -10.11 -0.90 27.96
C VAL A 241 -9.35 -1.98 28.73
N GLY A 242 -8.05 -1.80 28.86
CA GLY A 242 -7.11 -2.73 29.49
C GLY A 242 -6.48 -3.74 28.54
N ASP A 243 -7.02 -3.95 27.35
CA ASP A 243 -6.43 -4.85 26.37
C ASP A 243 -5.12 -4.30 25.79
N VAL A 244 -4.24 -5.19 25.35
CA VAL A 244 -3.10 -4.82 24.52
C VAL A 244 -3.62 -4.52 23.11
N PRO A 245 -3.33 -3.34 22.57
CA PRO A 245 -3.75 -3.02 21.22
C PRO A 245 -3.07 -3.98 20.22
N GLY A 246 -3.87 -4.81 19.56
CA GLY A 246 -3.39 -5.80 18.59
C GLY A 246 -3.31 -5.22 17.17
N ARG A 247 -3.52 -6.08 16.18
CA ARG A 247 -3.46 -5.73 14.75
C ARG A 247 -4.35 -4.55 14.30
N PHE A 248 -5.26 -4.10 15.15
CA PHE A 248 -6.17 -2.98 14.86
C PHE A 248 -5.64 -1.63 15.35
N ALA A 249 -4.45 -1.61 15.97
CA ALA A 249 -3.88 -0.41 16.59
C ALA A 249 -3.66 0.76 15.61
N LEU A 250 -3.42 0.48 14.33
CA LEU A 250 -3.01 1.46 13.32
C LEU A 250 -4.01 1.54 12.15
N GLY A 251 -5.27 1.76 12.38
CA GLY A 251 -6.25 1.97 11.30
C GLY A 251 -7.37 0.95 11.22
N GLY A 252 -7.20 -0.26 11.79
CA GLY A 252 -8.24 -1.28 11.75
C GLY A 252 -9.53 -0.88 12.46
N LEU A 253 -9.47 0.01 13.46
CA LEU A 253 -10.67 0.55 14.12
C LEU A 253 -11.45 1.46 13.17
N ALA A 254 -10.75 2.35 12.45
CA ALA A 254 -11.37 3.23 11.47
C ALA A 254 -12.00 2.43 10.33
N GLY A 255 -11.30 1.39 9.84
CA GLY A 255 -11.83 0.49 8.83
C GLY A 255 -13.14 -0.18 9.25
N LYS A 256 -13.18 -0.78 10.44
CA LYS A 256 -14.40 -1.41 10.97
C LYS A 256 -15.56 -0.43 11.13
N LEU A 257 -15.27 0.78 11.59
CA LEU A 257 -16.28 1.80 11.74
C LEU A 257 -16.76 2.31 10.39
N ARG A 258 -15.88 2.46 9.41
CA ARG A 258 -16.23 2.77 8.03
C ARG A 258 -17.13 1.69 7.43
N ASP A 259 -16.75 0.41 7.55
CA ASP A 259 -17.54 -0.73 7.04
C ASP A 259 -18.92 -0.75 7.68
N PHE A 260 -19.00 -0.43 8.97
CA PHE A 260 -20.28 -0.30 9.66
C PHE A 260 -21.19 0.75 9.02
N TYR A 261 -20.66 1.94 8.69
CA TYR A 261 -21.44 3.00 8.03
C TYR A 261 -21.80 2.67 6.59
N LEU A 262 -20.87 2.05 5.84
CA LEU A 262 -21.13 1.59 4.47
C LEU A 262 -22.31 0.62 4.40
N HIS A 263 -22.46 -0.24 5.42
CA HIS A 263 -23.61 -1.17 5.54
C HIS A 263 -24.97 -0.46 5.66
N TYR A 264 -24.97 0.80 6.09
CA TYR A 264 -26.19 1.64 6.17
C TYR A 264 -26.33 2.64 5.02
N GLY A 265 -25.53 2.51 3.95
CA GLY A 265 -25.64 3.33 2.75
C GLY A 265 -24.89 4.67 2.78
N TYR A 266 -24.03 4.88 3.77
CA TYR A 266 -23.18 6.08 3.84
C TYR A 266 -21.92 5.89 2.97
N ALA A 267 -22.08 5.98 1.64
CA ALA A 267 -20.99 5.65 0.71
C ALA A 267 -19.83 6.68 0.69
N ASP A 268 -20.00 7.84 1.30
CA ASP A 268 -18.96 8.88 1.43
C ASP A 268 -18.42 8.99 2.86
N VAL A 269 -18.67 8.00 3.70
CA VAL A 269 -18.23 8.07 5.09
C VAL A 269 -16.70 8.17 5.18
N GLU A 270 -16.25 9.18 5.91
CA GLU A 270 -14.86 9.37 6.30
C GLU A 270 -14.71 9.08 7.79
N VAL A 271 -13.68 8.33 8.13
CA VAL A 271 -13.36 8.01 9.52
C VAL A 271 -11.89 8.26 9.76
N GLU A 272 -11.62 9.18 10.66
CA GLU A 272 -10.28 9.44 11.17
C GLU A 272 -10.05 8.67 12.49
N ASN A 273 -8.86 8.14 12.66
CA ASN A 273 -8.43 7.50 13.91
C ASN A 273 -7.19 8.21 14.44
N LEU A 274 -7.31 8.85 15.59
CA LEU A 274 -6.22 9.53 16.26
C LEU A 274 -5.82 8.75 17.53
N PRO A 275 -4.75 7.95 17.48
CA PRO A 275 -4.20 7.33 18.68
C PRO A 275 -3.45 8.38 19.51
N ILE A 276 -3.81 8.49 20.79
CA ILE A 276 -3.18 9.39 21.76
C ILE A 276 -2.35 8.54 22.72
N LEU A 277 -1.03 8.65 22.65
CA LEU A 277 -0.10 7.85 23.44
C LEU A 277 0.29 8.58 24.72
N ASP A 278 0.05 7.96 25.88
CA ASP A 278 0.67 8.30 27.16
C ASP A 278 1.89 7.39 27.36
N ARG A 279 3.06 7.93 27.07
CA ARG A 279 4.32 7.18 27.12
C ARG A 279 4.76 6.83 28.53
N GLU A 280 4.44 7.67 29.50
CA GLU A 280 4.84 7.46 30.91
C GLU A 280 4.09 6.30 31.54
N ARG A 281 2.79 6.18 31.20
CA ARG A 281 1.92 5.13 31.73
C ARG A 281 1.79 3.92 30.81
N ALA A 282 2.40 3.98 29.63
CA ALA A 282 2.23 2.99 28.58
C ALA A 282 0.74 2.75 28.21
N LEU A 283 -0.02 3.83 28.07
CA LEU A 283 -1.44 3.79 27.72
C LEU A 283 -1.70 4.42 26.36
N VAL A 284 -2.72 3.90 25.67
CA VAL A 284 -3.22 4.50 24.43
C VAL A 284 -4.72 4.74 24.51
N ALA A 285 -5.14 5.94 24.14
CA ALA A 285 -6.54 6.28 23.89
C ALA A 285 -6.78 6.40 22.39
N TYR A 286 -7.85 5.80 21.88
CA TYR A 286 -8.28 5.96 20.48
C TYR A 286 -9.44 6.92 20.41
N ARG A 287 -9.26 8.00 19.64
CA ARG A 287 -10.34 8.94 19.31
C ARG A 287 -10.66 8.78 17.83
N LEU A 288 -11.86 8.31 17.52
CA LEU A 288 -12.36 8.19 16.18
C LEU A 288 -13.33 9.32 15.88
N SER A 289 -13.15 9.99 14.75
CA SER A 289 -14.06 11.03 14.26
C SER A 289 -14.74 10.53 12.99
N VAL A 290 -16.07 10.64 12.93
CA VAL A 290 -16.87 10.16 11.81
C VAL A 290 -17.57 11.31 11.11
N ILE A 291 -17.33 11.46 9.82
CA ILE A 291 -18.08 12.33 8.90
C ILE A 291 -18.88 11.40 7.97
N PRO A 292 -20.17 11.17 8.23
CA PRO A 292 -20.91 10.11 7.54
C PRO A 292 -21.25 10.42 6.09
N GLY A 293 -21.35 11.68 5.71
CA GLY A 293 -21.94 12.07 4.43
C GLY A 293 -23.45 11.75 4.34
N PRO A 294 -24.05 11.82 3.13
CA PRO A 294 -25.44 11.43 2.91
C PRO A 294 -25.61 9.92 2.80
N VAL A 295 -26.82 9.43 3.06
CA VAL A 295 -27.25 8.07 2.65
C VAL A 295 -27.62 8.14 1.18
N TYR A 296 -26.99 7.29 0.37
CA TYR A 296 -27.23 7.24 -1.07
C TYR A 296 -28.33 6.23 -1.43
N HIS A 297 -29.12 6.58 -2.43
CA HIS A 297 -30.14 5.70 -3.03
C HIS A 297 -29.76 5.38 -4.47
N LEU A 298 -30.00 4.18 -4.92
CA LEU A 298 -29.81 3.77 -6.31
C LEU A 298 -30.84 4.48 -7.18
N ARG A 299 -30.41 5.33 -8.12
CA ARG A 299 -31.28 6.01 -9.08
C ARG A 299 -31.48 5.15 -10.32
N THR A 300 -30.40 4.73 -10.94
CA THR A 300 -30.43 3.87 -12.13
C THR A 300 -29.49 2.68 -11.98
N LEU A 301 -29.90 1.56 -12.57
CA LEU A 301 -29.07 0.36 -12.68
C LEU A 301 -28.98 -0.02 -14.15
N ILE A 302 -27.79 0.09 -14.72
CA ILE A 302 -27.49 -0.32 -16.08
C ILE A 302 -26.65 -1.59 -16.03
N VAL A 303 -27.11 -2.64 -16.72
CA VAL A 303 -26.38 -3.90 -16.89
C VAL A 303 -26.07 -4.06 -18.37
N GLN A 304 -24.81 -4.25 -18.74
CA GLN A 304 -24.34 -4.28 -20.11
C GLN A 304 -23.70 -5.63 -20.46
N ASN A 305 -23.69 -5.94 -21.78
CA ASN A 305 -23.00 -7.09 -22.36
C ASN A 305 -23.53 -8.46 -21.90
N LEU A 306 -24.79 -8.53 -21.52
CA LEU A 306 -25.53 -9.75 -21.25
C LEU A 306 -26.76 -9.85 -22.14
N ASN A 307 -27.25 -11.07 -22.39
CA ASN A 307 -28.58 -11.25 -23.00
C ASN A 307 -29.69 -10.99 -21.97
N PHE A 308 -30.94 -10.94 -22.43
CA PHE A 308 -32.10 -10.58 -21.60
C PHE A 308 -32.27 -11.47 -20.35
N GLU A 309 -32.09 -12.78 -20.48
CA GLU A 309 -32.24 -13.72 -19.36
C GLU A 309 -31.10 -13.59 -18.35
N GLN A 310 -29.86 -13.46 -18.85
CA GLN A 310 -28.68 -13.23 -18.03
C GLN A 310 -28.72 -11.88 -17.30
N GLU A 311 -29.20 -10.83 -17.97
CA GLU A 311 -29.39 -9.52 -17.32
C GLU A 311 -30.40 -9.62 -16.18
N GLY A 312 -31.56 -10.27 -16.42
CA GLY A 312 -32.55 -10.52 -15.38
C GLY A 312 -31.97 -11.25 -14.19
N LYS A 313 -31.15 -12.27 -14.44
CA LYS A 313 -30.47 -13.03 -13.39
C LYS A 313 -29.42 -12.22 -12.63
N ALA A 314 -28.63 -11.41 -13.33
CA ALA A 314 -27.66 -10.54 -12.70
C ALA A 314 -28.33 -9.50 -11.77
N ARG A 315 -29.46 -8.91 -12.19
CA ARG A 315 -30.26 -7.99 -11.37
C ARG A 315 -30.84 -8.67 -10.12
N GLU A 316 -31.35 -9.90 -10.27
CA GLU A 316 -31.86 -10.73 -9.15
C GLU A 316 -30.73 -10.99 -8.14
N LEU A 317 -29.56 -11.41 -8.60
CA LEU A 317 -28.41 -11.73 -7.74
C LEU A 317 -27.86 -10.50 -7.02
N LEU A 318 -27.86 -9.33 -7.67
CA LEU A 318 -27.46 -8.07 -7.05
C LEU A 318 -28.38 -7.74 -5.87
N GLY A 319 -29.69 -7.95 -6.01
CA GLY A 319 -30.66 -7.72 -4.94
C GLY A 319 -30.92 -6.25 -4.61
N MET A 320 -30.50 -5.32 -5.47
CA MET A 320 -30.82 -3.88 -5.39
C MET A 320 -31.60 -3.45 -6.63
N LYS A 321 -32.53 -2.55 -6.45
CA LYS A 321 -33.34 -1.92 -7.52
C LYS A 321 -33.39 -0.40 -7.35
N PRO A 322 -33.72 0.37 -8.38
CA PRO A 322 -33.93 1.80 -8.25
C PRO A 322 -34.85 2.16 -7.10
N GLY A 323 -34.42 3.13 -6.27
CA GLY A 323 -35.09 3.55 -5.03
C GLY A 323 -34.54 2.91 -3.75
N ASP A 324 -33.85 1.78 -3.83
CA ASP A 324 -33.22 1.15 -2.66
C ASP A 324 -32.00 1.92 -2.18
N ILE A 325 -31.65 1.74 -0.91
CA ILE A 325 -30.36 2.25 -0.38
C ILE A 325 -29.22 1.55 -1.14
N TYR A 326 -28.28 2.36 -1.61
CA TYR A 326 -27.08 1.82 -2.29
C TYR A 326 -26.11 1.19 -1.28
N LEU A 327 -25.76 -0.06 -1.53
CA LEU A 327 -24.86 -0.81 -0.68
C LEU A 327 -23.70 -1.42 -1.52
N ASP A 328 -22.47 -0.98 -1.27
CA ASP A 328 -21.27 -1.58 -1.89
C ASP A 328 -21.16 -3.08 -1.58
N GLU A 329 -21.67 -3.53 -0.43
CA GLU A 329 -21.69 -4.93 -0.04
C GLU A 329 -22.52 -5.81 -1.00
N ALA A 330 -23.58 -5.27 -1.58
CA ALA A 330 -24.38 -6.00 -2.57
C ALA A 330 -23.56 -6.29 -3.83
N ILE A 331 -22.70 -5.37 -4.24
CA ILE A 331 -21.79 -5.56 -5.38
C ILE A 331 -20.74 -6.62 -5.04
N ASN A 332 -20.11 -6.53 -3.87
CA ASN A 332 -19.18 -7.53 -3.38
C ASN A 332 -19.83 -8.93 -3.24
N GLY A 333 -21.11 -8.95 -2.85
CA GLY A 333 -21.92 -10.16 -2.83
C GLY A 333 -22.17 -10.74 -4.22
N LEU A 334 -22.37 -9.87 -5.22
CA LEU A 334 -22.60 -10.28 -6.61
C LEU A 334 -21.39 -11.04 -7.19
N TYR A 335 -20.14 -10.60 -6.91
CA TYR A 335 -18.95 -11.33 -7.36
C TYR A 335 -18.96 -12.80 -6.93
N ARG A 336 -19.34 -13.07 -5.68
CA ARG A 336 -19.41 -14.44 -5.15
C ARG A 336 -20.56 -15.24 -5.78
N LYS A 337 -21.73 -14.62 -5.93
CA LYS A 337 -22.93 -15.27 -6.45
C LYS A 337 -22.81 -15.63 -7.94
N ILE A 338 -22.11 -14.81 -8.74
CA ILE A 338 -21.88 -15.06 -10.17
C ILE A 338 -21.03 -16.33 -10.37
N ALA A 339 -20.04 -16.56 -9.52
CA ALA A 339 -19.18 -17.73 -9.63
C ALA A 339 -19.95 -19.07 -9.55
N ASP A 340 -21.04 -19.08 -8.76
CA ASP A 340 -21.90 -20.25 -8.54
C ASP A 340 -23.12 -20.31 -9.49
N GLU A 341 -23.35 -19.25 -10.30
CA GLU A 341 -24.53 -19.15 -11.18
C GLU A 341 -24.24 -19.73 -12.58
N PRO A 342 -24.89 -20.84 -13.00
CA PRO A 342 -24.59 -21.46 -14.29
C PRO A 342 -24.80 -20.57 -15.50
N MET A 343 -25.80 -19.69 -15.48
CA MET A 343 -26.10 -18.76 -16.59
C MET A 343 -25.03 -17.67 -16.78
N LEU A 344 -24.28 -17.37 -15.74
CA LEU A 344 -23.24 -16.35 -15.71
C LEU A 344 -21.82 -16.94 -15.57
N LYS A 345 -21.71 -18.26 -15.69
CA LYS A 345 -20.43 -18.97 -15.58
C LYS A 345 -19.41 -18.46 -16.61
N GLY A 346 -18.22 -18.08 -16.11
CA GLY A 346 -17.14 -17.53 -16.93
C GLY A 346 -17.31 -16.04 -17.27
N TYR A 347 -18.34 -15.40 -16.73
CA TYR A 347 -18.43 -13.93 -16.78
C TYR A 347 -17.76 -13.30 -15.58
N HIS A 348 -17.11 -12.18 -15.82
CA HIS A 348 -16.63 -11.20 -14.86
C HIS A 348 -17.36 -9.89 -15.10
N PHE A 349 -17.30 -8.97 -14.17
CA PHE A 349 -17.83 -7.62 -14.40
C PHE A 349 -16.93 -6.54 -13.78
N SER A 350 -16.93 -5.39 -14.41
CA SER A 350 -16.52 -4.14 -13.81
C SER A 350 -17.75 -3.32 -13.42
N TYR A 351 -17.60 -2.40 -12.48
CA TYR A 351 -18.69 -1.53 -12.07
C TYR A 351 -18.22 -0.09 -11.93
N GLY A 352 -19.13 0.85 -12.19
CA GLY A 352 -18.89 2.29 -12.08
C GLY A 352 -20.07 2.99 -11.41
N PRO A 353 -19.98 3.30 -10.10
CA PRO A 353 -20.96 4.15 -9.45
C PRO A 353 -20.69 5.62 -9.80
N LYS A 354 -21.69 6.29 -10.35
CA LYS A 354 -21.66 7.74 -10.58
C LYS A 354 -22.52 8.40 -9.50
N LYS A 355 -21.86 9.09 -8.56
CA LYS A 355 -22.51 9.75 -7.43
C LYS A 355 -23.04 11.14 -7.84
N ASP A 356 -24.28 11.41 -7.46
CA ASP A 356 -24.89 12.74 -7.44
C ASP A 356 -25.06 13.15 -5.98
N GLN A 357 -24.07 13.84 -5.45
CA GLN A 357 -24.02 14.20 -4.03
C GLN A 357 -25.15 15.15 -3.64
N ALA A 358 -25.53 16.08 -4.53
CA ALA A 358 -26.59 17.03 -4.26
C ALA A 358 -27.97 16.34 -4.11
N ALA A 359 -28.21 15.31 -4.92
CA ALA A 359 -29.45 14.53 -4.87
C ALA A 359 -29.36 13.31 -3.92
N SER A 360 -28.19 13.01 -3.36
CA SER A 360 -27.92 11.79 -2.60
C SER A 360 -28.29 10.52 -3.38
N GLN A 361 -27.92 10.48 -4.65
CA GLN A 361 -28.27 9.39 -5.58
C GLN A 361 -27.03 8.82 -6.28
N ILE A 362 -27.13 7.57 -6.69
CA ILE A 362 -26.10 6.86 -7.45
C ILE A 362 -26.71 6.24 -8.71
N ASP A 363 -26.06 6.47 -9.85
CA ASP A 363 -26.27 5.66 -11.06
C ASP A 363 -25.19 4.56 -11.08
N LEU A 364 -25.61 3.30 -11.15
CA LEU A 364 -24.73 2.15 -11.16
C LEU A 364 -24.73 1.51 -12.55
N THR A 365 -23.54 1.35 -13.11
CA THR A 365 -23.34 0.53 -14.31
C THR A 365 -22.55 -0.71 -13.95
N LEU A 366 -23.05 -1.87 -14.37
CA LEU A 366 -22.36 -3.17 -14.32
C LEU A 366 -22.03 -3.57 -15.75
N ASP A 367 -20.76 -3.71 -16.07
CA ASP A 367 -20.28 -4.07 -17.41
C ASP A 367 -19.67 -5.47 -17.37
N PHE A 368 -20.36 -6.46 -17.97
CA PHE A 368 -19.98 -7.87 -17.97
C PHE A 368 -19.08 -8.23 -19.15
N TYR A 369 -18.08 -9.09 -18.90
CA TYR A 369 -17.19 -9.60 -19.94
C TYR A 369 -16.76 -11.04 -19.63
N LYS A 370 -16.30 -11.76 -20.66
CA LYS A 370 -15.66 -13.09 -20.50
C LYS A 370 -14.15 -12.95 -20.63
N GLU A 371 -13.39 -13.76 -19.88
CA GLU A 371 -11.94 -13.85 -20.07
C GLU A 371 -11.60 -14.14 -21.54
N GLY A 372 -10.72 -13.34 -22.11
CA GLY A 372 -10.32 -13.42 -23.54
C GLY A 372 -11.04 -12.45 -24.45
N ASN A 373 -12.07 -11.73 -24.01
CA ASN A 373 -12.70 -10.62 -24.71
C ASN A 373 -12.55 -9.32 -23.93
N GLU A 374 -11.34 -8.86 -23.74
CA GLU A 374 -11.11 -7.47 -23.28
C GLU A 374 -11.60 -6.53 -24.39
N SER A 375 -12.86 -6.18 -24.35
CA SER A 375 -13.40 -5.09 -25.15
C SER A 375 -12.67 -3.83 -24.72
N SER A 376 -11.85 -3.28 -25.59
CA SER A 376 -11.27 -1.94 -25.45
C SER A 376 -12.43 -0.96 -25.25
N VAL A 377 -12.73 -0.63 -23.99
CA VAL A 377 -13.73 0.40 -23.68
C VAL A 377 -13.15 1.73 -24.11
N THR A 378 -13.48 2.16 -25.32
CA THR A 378 -13.31 3.54 -25.77
C THR A 378 -14.40 4.35 -25.09
N ILE A 379 -14.08 4.97 -23.97
CA ILE A 379 -14.94 5.97 -23.36
C ILE A 379 -14.87 7.24 -24.23
N LYS A 380 -15.96 7.54 -24.92
CA LYS A 380 -16.16 8.82 -25.61
C LYS A 380 -16.57 9.92 -24.62
#